data_3d96c93cdc112c6200c2afc4452b3be3
#
_entry.id   3d96c93cdc112c6200c2afc4452b3be3
#
_cell.length_a   1.000
_cell.length_b   1.000
_cell.length_c   1.000
_cell.angle_alpha   90.00
_cell.angle_beta   90.00
_cell.angle_gamma   90.00
#
_symmetry.space_group_name_H-M   'P 1'
#
loop_
_entity.id
_entity.type
_entity.pdbx_description
1 polymer ?
#
loop_
_entity_poly.entity_id
_entity_poly.type
_entity_poly.pdbx_seq_one_letter_code
_entity_poly.pdbx_strand_id
1 'polypeptide(L)'
;MKKNSFKFMEWAFLSFQFLTIIPIKAKWSVSENDIARSAMFFPLAGAFQGLILSLSCLTLNLFFSSSLTGGIIVLIYILLNGGFHLDGLSDTCDALSVKSTGNKAYDREQRLRVMGDSATGAIGATAICLAILLKYLFIKELFV
;
A
#
# COMPACT_ATOMS: atom_id res chain seq x y z
N MET A 1 -24.13 -2.65 -25.55
CA MET A 1 -23.84 -3.38 -24.30
C MET A 1 -22.40 -3.90 -24.18
N LYS A 2 -21.71 -4.38 -25.22
CA LYS A 2 -20.31 -4.87 -25.14
C LYS A 2 -19.24 -3.83 -24.70
N LYS A 3 -19.44 -2.55 -25.02
CA LYS A 3 -18.44 -1.49 -24.72
C LYS A 3 -18.32 -1.17 -23.21
N ASN A 4 -19.39 -1.36 -22.44
CA ASN A 4 -19.36 -1.09 -20.98
C ASN A 4 -18.71 -2.24 -20.19
N SER A 5 -18.91 -3.49 -20.59
CA SER A 5 -18.28 -4.66 -19.95
C SER A 5 -16.74 -4.62 -20.06
N PHE A 6 -16.22 -4.08 -21.16
CA PHE A 6 -14.78 -3.96 -21.37
C PHE A 6 -14.16 -2.93 -20.41
N LYS A 7 -14.85 -1.80 -20.16
CA LYS A 7 -14.39 -0.78 -19.22
C LYS A 7 -14.34 -1.26 -17.76
N PHE A 8 -15.28 -2.09 -17.33
CA PHE A 8 -15.25 -2.69 -16.00
C PHE A 8 -14.01 -3.54 -15.77
N MET A 9 -13.61 -4.34 -16.76
CA MET A 9 -12.37 -5.12 -16.69
C MET A 9 -11.14 -4.23 -16.65
N GLU A 10 -11.12 -3.15 -17.45
CA GLU A 10 -10.03 -2.17 -17.43
C GLU A 10 -9.86 -1.53 -16.05
N TRP A 11 -10.95 -1.12 -15.39
CA TRP A 11 -10.90 -0.55 -14.03
C TRP A 11 -10.46 -1.57 -12.97
N ALA A 12 -10.90 -2.83 -13.11
CA ALA A 12 -10.41 -3.90 -12.24
C ALA A 12 -8.90 -4.10 -12.42
N PHE A 13 -8.39 -4.18 -13.66
CA PHE A 13 -6.96 -4.29 -13.92
C PHE A 13 -6.17 -3.09 -13.40
N LEU A 14 -6.70 -1.87 -13.55
CA LEU A 14 -6.09 -0.66 -12.99
C LEU A 14 -5.98 -0.72 -11.47
N SER A 15 -7.00 -1.27 -10.78
CA SER A 15 -6.95 -1.41 -9.32
C SER A 15 -5.83 -2.35 -8.87
N PHE A 16 -5.65 -3.48 -9.55
CA PHE A 16 -4.54 -4.39 -9.29
C PHE A 16 -3.18 -3.74 -9.58
N GLN A 17 -3.05 -3.04 -10.71
CA GLN A 17 -1.82 -2.33 -11.08
C GLN A 17 -1.47 -1.23 -10.07
N PHE A 18 -2.47 -0.57 -9.49
CA PHE A 18 -2.27 0.49 -8.49
C PHE A 18 -1.90 -0.05 -7.10
N LEU A 19 -2.47 -1.19 -6.71
CA LEU A 19 -2.30 -1.75 -5.36
C LEU A 19 -1.26 -2.87 -5.27
N THR A 20 -0.73 -3.34 -6.40
CA THR A 20 0.25 -4.43 -6.43
C THR A 20 1.38 -4.11 -7.40
N ILE A 21 2.52 -4.78 -7.23
CA ILE A 21 3.64 -4.72 -8.17
C ILE A 21 3.41 -5.53 -9.45
N ILE A 22 2.23 -6.16 -9.63
CA ILE A 22 1.95 -7.01 -10.78
C ILE A 22 1.95 -6.15 -12.05
N PRO A 23 2.87 -6.37 -13.00
CA PRO A 23 2.99 -5.53 -14.20
C PRO A 23 1.88 -5.87 -15.20
N ILE A 24 0.74 -5.21 -15.10
CA ILE A 24 -0.33 -5.34 -16.08
C ILE A 24 -0.08 -4.31 -17.17
N LYS A 25 0.35 -4.77 -18.36
CA LYS A 25 0.57 -3.87 -19.50
C LYS A 25 -0.77 -3.40 -20.06
N ALA A 26 -1.20 -2.22 -19.64
CA ALA A 26 -2.37 -1.55 -20.22
C ALA A 26 -2.10 -1.17 -21.69
N LYS A 27 -2.90 -1.69 -22.62
CA LYS A 27 -2.85 -1.32 -24.05
C LYS A 27 -3.89 -0.24 -24.40
N TRP A 28 -4.53 0.36 -23.41
CA TRP A 28 -5.56 1.39 -23.56
C TRP A 28 -5.11 2.72 -22.97
N SER A 29 -5.70 3.81 -23.44
CA SER A 29 -5.49 5.13 -22.84
C SER A 29 -6.25 5.23 -21.51
N VAL A 30 -5.52 5.52 -20.44
CA VAL A 30 -6.08 5.70 -19.09
C VAL A 30 -6.39 7.17 -18.87
N SER A 31 -7.63 7.49 -18.49
CA SER A 31 -8.05 8.83 -18.08
C SER A 31 -8.07 8.95 -16.55
N GLU A 32 -8.05 10.19 -16.01
CA GLU A 32 -8.20 10.42 -14.56
C GLU A 32 -9.51 9.84 -14.01
N ASN A 33 -10.59 9.88 -14.81
CA ASN A 33 -11.85 9.26 -14.44
C ASN A 33 -11.78 7.73 -14.36
N ASP A 34 -10.94 7.09 -15.15
CA ASP A 34 -10.75 5.64 -15.09
C ASP A 34 -9.98 5.25 -13.82
N ILE A 35 -9.01 6.06 -13.40
CA ILE A 35 -8.30 5.89 -12.12
C ILE A 35 -9.27 6.05 -10.97
N ALA A 36 -10.09 7.10 -10.93
CA ALA A 36 -11.08 7.31 -9.89
C ALA A 36 -12.09 6.15 -9.80
N ARG A 37 -12.54 5.63 -10.94
CA ARG A 37 -13.48 4.49 -11.00
C ARG A 37 -12.82 3.16 -10.65
N SER A 38 -11.53 3.00 -10.85
CA SER A 38 -10.82 1.78 -10.45
C SER A 38 -10.84 1.57 -8.94
N ALA A 39 -11.00 2.63 -8.15
CA ALA A 39 -11.08 2.55 -6.69
C ALA A 39 -12.26 1.68 -6.20
N MET A 40 -13.33 1.53 -6.97
CA MET A 40 -14.44 0.61 -6.64
C MET A 40 -13.99 -0.87 -6.59
N PHE A 41 -12.88 -1.21 -7.24
CA PHE A 41 -12.31 -2.57 -7.25
C PHE A 41 -11.16 -2.76 -6.24
N PHE A 42 -10.81 -1.75 -5.44
CA PHE A 42 -9.80 -1.87 -4.39
C PHE A 42 -10.11 -2.98 -3.38
N PRO A 43 -11.38 -3.20 -2.94
CA PRO A 43 -11.71 -4.32 -2.08
C PRO A 43 -11.40 -5.69 -2.73
N LEU A 44 -11.60 -5.82 -4.05
CA LEU A 44 -11.29 -7.06 -4.78
C LEU A 44 -9.77 -7.31 -4.83
N ALA A 45 -8.98 -6.28 -5.13
CA ALA A 45 -7.52 -6.39 -5.12
C ALA A 45 -7.01 -6.70 -3.70
N GLY A 46 -7.59 -6.07 -2.67
CA GLY A 46 -7.26 -6.37 -1.27
C GLY A 46 -7.63 -7.81 -0.86
N ALA A 47 -8.79 -8.30 -1.28
CA ALA A 47 -9.20 -9.70 -1.04
C ALA A 47 -8.25 -10.70 -1.69
N PHE A 48 -7.79 -10.42 -2.91
CA PHE A 48 -6.80 -11.23 -3.61
C PHE A 48 -5.46 -11.27 -2.87
N GLN A 49 -4.95 -10.11 -2.43
CA GLN A 49 -3.73 -10.04 -1.62
C GLN A 49 -3.91 -10.78 -0.28
N GLY A 50 -5.06 -10.58 0.40
CA GLY A 50 -5.39 -11.26 1.64
C GLY A 50 -5.41 -12.79 1.47
N LEU A 51 -5.93 -13.29 0.34
CA LEU A 51 -5.90 -14.72 0.02
C LEU A 51 -4.48 -15.25 -0.13
N ILE A 52 -3.61 -14.53 -0.86
CA ILE A 52 -2.20 -14.91 -1.01
C ILE A 52 -1.51 -14.95 0.36
N LEU A 53 -1.68 -13.92 1.17
CA LEU A 53 -1.08 -13.84 2.50
C LEU A 53 -1.60 -14.95 3.42
N SER A 54 -2.89 -15.25 3.40
CA SER A 54 -3.50 -16.30 4.22
C SER A 54 -2.99 -17.68 3.83
N LEU A 55 -2.94 -18.00 2.53
CA LEU A 55 -2.40 -19.27 2.04
C LEU A 55 -0.90 -19.40 2.36
N SER A 56 -0.13 -18.32 2.18
CA SER A 56 1.29 -18.30 2.56
C SER A 56 1.47 -18.52 4.06
N CYS A 57 0.61 -17.91 4.87
CA CYS A 57 0.62 -18.02 6.31
C CYS A 57 0.36 -19.47 6.77
N LEU A 58 -0.68 -20.10 6.23
CA LEU A 58 -1.02 -21.49 6.54
C LEU A 58 0.10 -22.46 6.15
N THR A 59 0.70 -22.26 4.98
CA THR A 59 1.80 -23.13 4.53
C THR A 59 3.08 -22.91 5.31
N LEU A 60 3.48 -21.67 5.58
CA LEU A 60 4.70 -21.36 6.32
C LEU A 60 4.63 -21.84 7.79
N ASN A 61 3.45 -21.75 8.40
CA ASN A 61 3.27 -22.19 9.79
C ASN A 61 3.43 -23.71 9.98
N LEU A 62 3.39 -24.50 8.89
CA LEU A 62 3.70 -25.95 8.95
C LEU A 62 5.20 -26.22 9.11
N PHE A 63 6.06 -25.29 8.70
CA PHE A 63 7.51 -25.50 8.62
C PHE A 63 8.30 -24.57 9.55
N PHE A 64 7.73 -23.43 9.94
CA PHE A 64 8.41 -22.37 10.69
C PHE A 64 7.65 -22.00 11.95
N SER A 65 8.38 -21.46 12.93
CA SER A 65 7.77 -20.91 14.13
C SER A 65 6.89 -19.69 13.81
N SER A 66 5.90 -19.39 14.66
CA SER A 66 5.01 -18.22 14.52
C SER A 66 5.77 -16.91 14.33
N SER A 67 6.91 -16.76 15.02
CA SER A 67 7.75 -15.56 14.90
C SER A 67 8.37 -15.42 13.50
N LEU A 68 8.88 -16.50 12.93
CA LEU A 68 9.48 -16.47 11.60
C LEU A 68 8.41 -16.33 10.52
N THR A 69 7.30 -17.07 10.67
CA THR A 69 6.13 -16.94 9.79
C THR A 69 5.64 -15.49 9.74
N GLY A 70 5.46 -14.86 10.90
CA GLY A 70 5.03 -13.45 10.97
C GLY A 70 5.97 -12.51 10.22
N GLY A 71 7.29 -12.67 10.37
CA GLY A 71 8.27 -11.87 9.65
C GLY A 71 8.22 -12.06 8.14
N ILE A 72 8.10 -13.31 7.68
CA ILE A 72 8.03 -13.65 6.25
C ILE A 72 6.72 -13.10 5.64
N ILE A 73 5.60 -13.18 6.35
CA ILE A 73 4.32 -12.64 5.87
C ILE A 73 4.38 -11.12 5.71
N VAL A 74 4.99 -10.40 6.67
CA VAL A 74 5.20 -8.95 6.53
C VAL A 74 6.07 -8.64 5.31
N LEU A 75 7.12 -9.41 5.07
CA LEU A 75 7.97 -9.27 3.89
C LEU A 75 7.18 -9.49 2.59
N ILE A 76 6.41 -10.59 2.52
CA ILE A 76 5.56 -10.88 1.35
C ILE A 76 4.58 -9.73 1.12
N TYR A 77 3.93 -9.21 2.17
CA TYR A 77 3.03 -8.06 2.08
C TYR A 77 3.71 -6.84 1.47
N ILE A 78 4.91 -6.48 1.95
CA ILE A 78 5.67 -5.33 1.44
C ILE A 78 6.03 -5.53 -0.04
N LEU A 79 6.50 -6.72 -0.39
CA LEU A 79 6.86 -7.06 -1.78
C LEU A 79 5.63 -7.02 -2.70
N LEU A 80 4.48 -7.55 -2.28
CA LEU A 80 3.25 -7.53 -3.09
C LEU A 80 2.77 -6.12 -3.41
N ASN A 81 2.93 -5.20 -2.46
CA ASN A 81 2.51 -3.80 -2.62
C ASN A 81 3.61 -2.88 -3.17
N GLY A 82 4.84 -3.39 -3.36
CA GLY A 82 5.97 -2.57 -3.79
C GLY A 82 6.36 -1.45 -2.82
N GLY A 83 5.93 -1.52 -1.57
CA GLY A 83 6.24 -0.51 -0.55
C GLY A 83 5.41 0.78 -0.62
N PHE A 84 4.56 0.99 -1.63
CA PHE A 84 3.82 2.25 -1.85
C PHE A 84 3.01 2.73 -0.63
N HIS A 85 2.42 1.80 0.13
CA HIS A 85 1.67 2.17 1.34
C HIS A 85 2.57 2.65 2.48
N LEU A 86 3.79 2.09 2.59
CA LEU A 86 4.79 2.53 3.56
C LEU A 86 5.38 3.88 3.17
N ASP A 87 5.63 4.08 1.88
CA ASP A 87 6.09 5.33 1.30
C ASP A 87 5.08 6.46 1.58
N GLY A 88 3.81 6.26 1.24
CA GLY A 88 2.75 7.23 1.53
C GLY A 88 2.55 7.49 3.03
N LEU A 89 2.77 6.50 3.90
CA LEU A 89 2.77 6.70 5.35
C LEU A 89 3.94 7.57 5.78
N SER A 90 5.13 7.29 5.27
CA SER A 90 6.34 8.08 5.53
C SER A 90 6.15 9.54 5.16
N ASP A 91 5.77 9.80 3.91
CA ASP A 91 5.57 11.14 3.37
C ASP A 91 4.53 11.93 4.15
N THR A 92 3.42 11.25 4.50
CA THR A 92 2.36 11.85 5.32
C THR A 92 2.86 12.24 6.70
N CYS A 93 3.61 11.36 7.37
CA CYS A 93 4.15 11.62 8.70
C CYS A 93 5.20 12.74 8.69
N ASP A 94 6.07 12.75 7.70
CA ASP A 94 7.06 13.83 7.53
C ASP A 94 6.37 15.17 7.22
N ALA A 95 5.36 15.19 6.35
CA ALA A 95 4.59 16.38 6.05
C ALA A 95 3.81 16.91 7.27
N LEU A 96 3.25 16.02 8.09
CA LEU A 96 2.57 16.40 9.33
C LEU A 96 3.54 16.97 10.38
N SER A 97 4.80 16.58 10.35
CA SER A 97 5.85 17.08 11.25
C SER A 97 6.28 18.51 10.96
N VAL A 98 5.95 19.05 9.78
CA VAL A 98 6.25 20.44 9.40
C VAL A 98 5.56 21.41 10.35
N LYS A 99 6.37 22.24 11.03
CA LYS A 99 5.88 23.23 11.99
C LYS A 99 4.97 24.24 11.29
N SER A 100 3.81 24.52 11.90
CA SER A 100 2.91 25.54 11.39
C SER A 100 3.48 26.95 11.66
N THR A 101 3.40 27.79 10.64
CA THR A 101 3.76 29.23 10.74
C THR A 101 2.56 30.11 11.06
N GLY A 102 1.33 29.53 11.09
CA GLY A 102 0.06 30.26 11.20
C GLY A 102 -0.50 30.70 9.85
N ASN A 103 0.27 30.64 8.77
CA ASN A 103 -0.20 30.89 7.40
C ASN A 103 -0.58 29.58 6.71
N LYS A 104 -1.88 29.30 6.64
CA LYS A 104 -2.40 28.03 6.09
C LYS A 104 -1.96 27.74 4.65
N ALA A 105 -1.86 28.76 3.81
CA ALA A 105 -1.46 28.59 2.42
C ALA A 105 0.02 28.19 2.32
N TYR A 106 0.88 28.87 3.04
CA TYR A 106 2.30 28.58 3.12
C TYR A 106 2.56 27.20 3.74
N ASP A 107 1.90 26.89 4.86
CA ASP A 107 2.05 25.61 5.55
C ASP A 107 1.64 24.43 4.64
N ARG A 108 0.56 24.60 3.86
CA ARG A 108 0.12 23.62 2.86
C ARG A 108 1.18 23.39 1.78
N GLU A 109 1.74 24.47 1.25
CA GLU A 109 2.79 24.39 0.23
C GLU A 109 4.03 23.67 0.74
N GLN A 110 4.48 23.99 1.95
CA GLN A 110 5.63 23.32 2.57
C GLN A 110 5.38 21.81 2.80
N ARG A 111 4.18 21.43 3.25
CA ARG A 111 3.82 20.01 3.42
C ARG A 111 3.79 19.26 2.10
N LEU A 112 3.20 19.85 1.06
CA LEU A 112 3.19 19.25 -0.28
C LEU A 112 4.62 19.12 -0.85
N ARG A 113 5.49 20.08 -0.57
CA ARG A 113 6.89 20.01 -0.97
C ARG A 113 7.62 18.85 -0.28
N VAL A 114 7.41 18.66 1.02
CA VAL A 114 7.98 17.53 1.77
C VAL A 114 7.46 16.20 1.24
N MET A 115 6.16 16.09 0.93
CA MET A 115 5.58 14.88 0.32
C MET A 115 6.11 14.58 -1.09
N GLY A 116 6.61 15.57 -1.80
CA GLY A 116 7.21 15.39 -3.13
C GLY A 116 8.74 15.20 -3.10
N ASP A 117 9.35 15.22 -1.92
CA ASP A 117 10.79 14.98 -1.75
C ASP A 117 11.04 13.47 -1.70
N SER A 118 12.05 12.99 -2.42
CA SER A 118 12.46 11.58 -2.40
C SER A 118 13.22 11.18 -1.12
N ALA A 119 13.56 12.12 -0.26
CA ALA A 119 14.28 11.90 0.99
C ALA A 119 13.31 11.60 2.14
N THR A 120 13.45 10.44 2.76
CA THR A 120 12.69 10.08 3.96
C THR A 120 13.24 10.83 5.17
N GLY A 121 12.37 11.56 5.88
CA GLY A 121 12.71 12.21 7.14
C GLY A 121 12.71 11.24 8.32
N ALA A 122 13.20 11.73 9.47
CA ALA A 122 13.29 10.91 10.69
C ALA A 122 11.90 10.45 11.21
N ILE A 123 10.87 11.28 11.05
CA ILE A 123 9.51 10.96 11.50
C ILE A 123 8.89 9.91 10.58
N GLY A 124 9.06 10.07 9.26
CA GLY A 124 8.60 9.08 8.27
C GLY A 124 9.28 7.72 8.46
N ALA A 125 10.61 7.71 8.65
CA ALA A 125 11.35 6.48 8.95
C ALA A 125 10.86 5.80 10.24
N THR A 126 10.59 6.58 11.29
CA THR A 126 10.03 6.05 12.54
C THR A 126 8.64 5.46 12.32
N ALA A 127 7.78 6.13 11.54
CA ALA A 127 6.44 5.65 11.21
C ALA A 127 6.48 4.32 10.45
N ILE A 128 7.38 4.16 9.49
CA ILE A 128 7.60 2.90 8.77
C ILE A 128 8.01 1.78 9.74
N CYS A 129 9.02 2.04 10.59
CA CYS A 129 9.50 1.05 11.56
C CYS A 129 8.39 0.59 12.51
N LEU A 130 7.59 1.52 13.04
CA LEU A 130 6.47 1.22 13.91
C LEU A 130 5.36 0.45 13.18
N ALA A 131 5.02 0.83 11.95
CA ALA A 131 4.02 0.13 11.17
C ALA A 131 4.42 -1.33 10.86
N ILE A 132 5.68 -1.57 10.51
CA ILE A 132 6.23 -2.91 10.25
C ILE A 132 6.24 -3.72 11.55
N LEU A 133 6.71 -3.14 12.65
CA LEU A 133 6.75 -3.81 13.95
C LEU A 133 5.35 -4.21 14.42
N LEU A 134 4.37 -3.31 14.35
CA LEU A 134 3.00 -3.59 14.75
C LEU A 134 2.37 -4.68 13.88
N LYS A 135 2.55 -4.61 12.54
CA LYS A 135 2.08 -5.68 11.64
C LYS A 135 2.66 -7.04 12.03
N TYR A 136 3.98 -7.09 12.28
CA TYR A 136 4.64 -8.30 12.72
C TYR A 136 4.05 -8.86 14.02
N LEU A 137 3.90 -8.01 15.04
CA LEU A 137 3.37 -8.41 16.34
C LEU A 137 1.93 -8.95 16.21
N PHE A 138 1.05 -8.25 15.50
CA PHE A 138 -0.32 -8.70 15.30
C PHE A 138 -0.40 -10.02 14.52
N ILE A 139 0.40 -10.20 13.47
CA ILE A 139 0.41 -11.46 12.71
C ILE A 139 0.92 -12.59 13.59
N LYS A 140 1.97 -12.36 14.40
CA LYS A 140 2.51 -13.36 15.31
C LYS A 140 1.45 -13.84 16.32
N GLU A 141 0.65 -12.94 16.88
CA GLU A 141 -0.41 -13.26 17.84
C GLU A 141 -1.56 -14.10 17.25
N LEU A 142 -1.73 -14.14 15.93
CA LEU A 142 -2.74 -15.00 15.29
C LEU A 142 -2.42 -16.50 15.41
N PHE A 143 -1.21 -16.87 15.85
CA PHE A 143 -0.73 -18.26 15.95
C PHE A 143 -0.47 -18.72 17.39
N VAL A 144 -0.84 -17.91 18.36
CA VAL A 144 -0.84 -18.26 19.77
C VAL A 144 -2.26 -18.65 20.17
#